data_4de6cb012d8cb935558c73d6ba985382
#
_entry.id   4de6cb012d8cb935558c73d6ba985382
#
_cell.length_a   1.000
_cell.length_b   1.000
_cell.length_c   1.000
_cell.angle_alpha   90.00
_cell.angle_beta   90.00
_cell.angle_gamma   90.00
#
_symmetry.space_group_name_H-M   'P 1'
#
loop_
_entity.id
_entity.type
_entity.pdbx_description
1 polymer ?
#
loop_
_entity_poly.entity_id
_entity_poly.type
_entity_poly.pdbx_seq_one_letter_code
_entity_poly.pdbx_strand_id
1 'polypeptide(L)' 'MNIENVKNKMEEYKGQTLNFRFNGSRNQIEEFSGVVEGTYDYIFTIRIEDNNFLKSFSYSDILMKKLVVLSR' A
#
# COMPACT_ATOMS: atom_id res chain seq x y z
N MET A 1 5.46 15.99 -5.21
CA MET A 1 5.59 14.67 -4.58
C MET A 1 6.10 13.69 -5.62
N ASN A 2 7.02 12.83 -5.26
CA ASN A 2 7.61 11.90 -6.19
C ASN A 2 7.67 10.49 -5.59
N ILE A 3 8.09 9.54 -6.41
CA ILE A 3 8.12 8.12 -6.00
C ILE A 3 9.05 7.92 -4.81
N GLU A 4 10.16 8.62 -4.76
CA GLU A 4 11.12 8.47 -3.67
C GLU A 4 10.51 8.87 -2.31
N ASN A 5 9.72 9.95 -2.29
CA ASN A 5 9.05 10.36 -1.06
C ASN A 5 8.06 9.29 -0.58
N VAL A 6 7.33 8.71 -1.53
CA VAL A 6 6.37 7.65 -1.18
C VAL A 6 7.11 6.42 -0.68
N LYS A 7 8.21 6.05 -1.34
CA LYS A 7 9.02 4.91 -0.92
C LYS A 7 9.52 5.10 0.51
N ASN A 8 10.04 6.30 0.82
CA ASN A 8 10.54 6.59 2.15
C ASN A 8 9.43 6.47 3.19
N LYS A 9 8.23 6.92 2.84
CA LYS A 9 7.09 6.83 3.74
C LYS A 9 6.71 5.37 3.99
N MET A 10 6.70 4.55 2.95
CA MET A 10 6.39 3.14 3.10
C MET A 10 7.46 2.41 3.91
N GLU A 11 8.71 2.82 3.78
CA GLU A 11 9.77 2.26 4.60
C GLU A 11 9.59 2.59 6.08
N GLU A 12 9.10 3.79 6.38
CA GLU A 12 8.80 4.17 7.77
C GLU A 12 7.68 3.30 8.35
N TYR A 13 6.70 2.92 7.52
CA TYR A 13 5.57 2.12 7.97
C TYR A 13 5.88 0.63 8.04
N LYS A 14 7.02 0.21 7.55
CA LYS A 14 7.38 -1.20 7.45
C LYS A 14 7.23 -1.89 8.81
N GLY A 15 6.55 -3.03 8.81
CA GLY A 15 6.30 -3.78 10.04
C GLY A 15 5.08 -3.33 10.83
N GLN A 16 4.41 -2.27 10.41
CA GLN A 16 3.21 -1.79 11.07
C GLN A 16 1.95 -2.22 10.34
N THR A 17 0.90 -2.48 11.07
CA THR A 17 -0.41 -2.76 10.47
C THR A 17 -1.09 -1.46 10.10
N LEU A 18 -1.49 -1.36 8.86
CA LEU A 18 -2.16 -0.16 8.32
C LEU A 18 -3.47 -0.55 7.69
N ASN A 19 -4.36 0.43 7.57
CA ASN A 19 -5.60 0.28 6.82
C ASN A 19 -5.45 0.96 5.47
N PHE A 20 -5.88 0.28 4.43
CA PHE A 20 -5.74 0.75 3.06
C PHE A 20 -7.08 0.75 2.36
N ARG A 21 -7.20 1.63 1.38
CA ARG A 21 -8.31 1.61 0.42
C ARG A 21 -7.71 1.52 -0.97
N PHE A 22 -8.17 0.55 -1.75
CA PHE A 22 -7.80 0.43 -3.15
C PHE A 22 -8.99 0.82 -4.01
N ASN A 23 -8.77 1.83 -4.87
CA ASN A 23 -9.80 2.32 -5.79
C ASN A 23 -9.58 1.64 -7.13
N GLY A 24 -10.29 0.54 -7.34
CA GLY A 24 -10.22 -0.19 -8.58
C GLY A 24 -11.02 0.50 -9.69
N SER A 25 -11.05 -0.14 -10.86
CA SER A 25 -11.82 0.39 -11.98
C SER A 25 -13.31 0.23 -11.73
N ARG A 26 -14.11 1.03 -12.42
CA ARG A 26 -15.59 0.95 -12.39
C ARG A 26 -16.17 1.10 -10.99
N ASN A 27 -15.64 2.03 -10.22
CA ASN A 27 -16.13 2.33 -8.87
C ASN A 27 -16.02 1.18 -7.89
N GLN A 28 -15.16 0.22 -8.15
CA GLN A 28 -14.89 -0.85 -7.20
C GLN A 28 -13.90 -0.35 -6.15
N ILE A 29 -14.33 -0.38 -4.90
CA ILE A 29 -13.50 0.05 -3.78
C ILE A 29 -13.31 -1.13 -2.85
N GLU A 30 -12.04 -1.43 -2.53
CA GLU A 30 -11.71 -2.45 -1.55
C GLU A 30 -11.01 -1.80 -0.38
N GLU A 31 -11.40 -2.15 0.82
CA GLU A 31 -10.67 -1.74 2.02
C GLU A 31 -10.13 -2.98 2.71
N PHE A 32 -8.88 -2.89 3.15
CA PHE A 32 -8.23 -4.03 3.80
C PHE A 32 -7.17 -3.54 4.77
N SER A 33 -6.80 -4.40 5.68
CA SER A 33 -5.70 -4.15 6.62
C SER A 33 -4.54 -5.06 6.29
N GLY A 34 -3.34 -4.57 6.49
CA GLY A 34 -2.16 -5.38 6.24
C GLY A 34 -0.90 -4.72 6.75
N VAL A 35 0.18 -5.47 6.65
CA VAL A 35 1.50 -5.04 7.11
C VAL A 35 2.40 -4.84 5.90
N VAL A 36 3.06 -3.69 5.83
CA VAL A 36 4.06 -3.45 4.79
C VAL A 36 5.26 -4.34 5.11
N GLU A 37 5.55 -5.28 4.22
CA GLU A 37 6.62 -6.26 4.46
C GLU A 37 7.91 -5.94 3.73
N GLY A 38 7.83 -5.56 2.46
CA GLY A 38 9.00 -5.28 1.68
C GLY A 38 8.88 -4.00 0.89
N THR A 39 9.99 -3.29 0.75
CA THR A 39 10.04 -2.09 -0.09
C THR A 39 11.17 -2.27 -1.09
N TYR A 40 10.87 -1.99 -2.36
CA TYR A 40 11.78 -2.19 -3.47
C TYR A 40 11.85 -0.90 -4.27
N ASP A 41 12.53 -0.90 -5.41
CA ASP A 41 12.77 0.35 -6.15
C ASP A 41 11.48 1.01 -6.64
N TYR A 42 10.51 0.21 -7.12
CA TYR A 42 9.28 0.76 -7.72
C TYR A 42 8.02 0.22 -7.09
N ILE A 43 8.12 -0.86 -6.31
CA ILE A 43 6.96 -1.52 -5.71
C ILE A 43 7.22 -1.80 -4.23
N PHE A 44 6.15 -2.07 -3.53
CA PHE A 44 6.21 -2.55 -2.15
C PHE A 44 5.18 -3.66 -1.99
N THR A 45 5.34 -4.44 -0.93
CA THR A 45 4.46 -5.57 -0.67
C THR A 45 3.74 -5.40 0.64
N ILE A 46 2.48 -5.85 0.65
CA ILE A 46 1.62 -5.82 1.83
C ILE A 46 1.15 -7.22 2.12
N ARG A 47 1.35 -7.66 3.36
CA ARG A 47 0.78 -8.93 3.85
C ARG A 47 -0.63 -8.65 4.34
N ILE A 48 -1.62 -9.13 3.59
CA ILE A 48 -3.04 -8.89 3.90
C ILE A 48 -3.42 -9.67 5.15
N GLU A 49 -4.09 -9.01 6.08
CA GLU A 49 -4.39 -9.58 7.39
C GLU A 49 -5.38 -10.74 7.31
N ASP A 50 -6.42 -10.59 6.49
CA ASP A 50 -7.52 -11.57 6.45
C ASP A 50 -7.08 -12.94 5.96
N ASN A 51 -6.27 -12.98 4.92
CA ASN A 51 -5.94 -14.24 4.25
C ASN A 51 -4.45 -14.54 4.23
N ASN A 52 -3.66 -13.64 4.79
CA ASN A 52 -2.20 -13.78 4.85
C ASN A 52 -1.55 -13.83 3.47
N PHE A 53 -2.23 -13.33 2.44
CA PHE A 53 -1.66 -13.23 1.10
C PHE A 53 -0.74 -12.02 1.02
N LEU A 54 0.28 -12.16 0.18
CA LEU A 54 1.20 -11.06 -0.10
C LEU A 54 0.77 -10.41 -1.41
N LYS A 55 0.47 -9.11 -1.36
CA LYS A 55 0.11 -8.34 -2.56
C LYS A 55 1.17 -7.28 -2.82
N SER A 56 1.43 -7.03 -4.11
CA SER A 56 2.38 -6.00 -4.53
C SER A 56 1.61 -4.80 -5.08
N PHE A 57 2.11 -3.61 -4.72
CA PHE A 57 1.58 -2.35 -5.25
C PHE A 57 2.76 -1.48 -5.66
N SER A 58 2.54 -0.59 -6.59
CA SER A 58 3.57 0.37 -6.96
C SER A 58 3.44 1.65 -6.15
N TYR A 59 4.54 2.37 -5.99
CA TYR A 59 4.48 3.68 -5.36
C TYR A 59 3.66 4.66 -6.18
N SER A 60 3.63 4.45 -7.51
CA SER A 60 2.78 5.25 -8.40
C SER A 60 1.30 5.10 -8.06
N ASP A 61 0.88 3.94 -7.60
CA ASP A 61 -0.51 3.73 -7.19
C ASP A 61 -0.89 4.66 -6.05
N ILE A 62 0.05 4.94 -5.15
CA ILE A 62 -0.19 5.89 -4.06
C ILE A 62 -0.20 7.31 -4.59
N LEU A 63 0.71 7.66 -5.49
CA LEU A 63 0.73 8.99 -6.09
C LEU A 63 -0.55 9.29 -6.84
N MET A 64 -1.10 8.31 -7.53
CA MET A 64 -2.33 8.48 -8.31
C MET A 64 -3.59 8.26 -7.48
N LYS A 65 -3.42 8.01 -6.18
CA LYS A 65 -4.52 7.76 -5.25
C LYS A 65 -5.37 6.55 -5.60
N LYS A 66 -4.79 5.61 -6.32
CA LYS A 66 -5.40 4.31 -6.51
C LYS A 66 -5.31 3.49 -5.23
N LEU A 67 -4.23 3.64 -4.51
CA LEU A 67 -4.06 3.04 -3.18
C LEU A 67 -3.87 4.15 -2.17
N VAL A 68 -4.69 4.16 -1.14
CA VAL A 68 -4.68 5.20 -0.11
C VAL A 68 -4.45 4.56 1.25
N VAL A 69 -3.53 5.13 2.02
CA VAL A 69 -3.34 4.73 3.42
C VAL A 69 -4.34 5.51 4.25
N LEU A 70 -5.27 4.82 4.89
CA LEU A 70 -6.34 5.47 5.65
C LEU A 70 -5.91 5.78 7.08
N SER A 71 -5.25 4.83 7.72
CA SER A 71 -4.82 4.99 9.11
C SER A 71 -3.87 3.86 9.47
N ARG A 72 -3.30 3.99 10.63
CA ARG A 72 -2.46 2.95 11.22
C ARG A 72 -2.93 2.63 12.63
#